data_1a9dbf3807b719e970d1d559f863cf1e
#
_entry.id   1a9dbf3807b719e970d1d559f863cf1e
#
_cell.length_a   1.000
_cell.length_b   1.000
_cell.length_c   1.000
_cell.angle_alpha   90.00
_cell.angle_beta   90.00
_cell.angle_gamma   90.00
#
_symmetry.space_group_name_H-M   'P 1'
#
loop_
_entity.id
_entity.type
_entity.pdbx_description
1 polymer ?
#
loop_
_entity_poly.entity_id
_entity_poly.type
_entity_poly.pdbx_seq_one_letter_code
_entity_poly.pdbx_strand_id
1 'polypeptide(L)'
;KDKEGKIVKQTRDFTTTNVNQKWTTDVSEFHISEGKLYLSPILDMHNREIISYSISKSPNFNQIKEMLNIAFDKYDNLEGLVFHSDQGWQYQMNYYQQELQARGIKQSMSRKGNCLDNSPMENFFGIMKNEMFYGHEHDFNSLEELEQSMVEYIEYYNKNRITTKLKGLSPLMYRQQSFNQLQY
;
A
#
# COMPACT_ATOMS: atom_id res chain seq x y z
N LYS A 1 -16.49 23.50 1.67
CA LYS A 1 -17.57 24.37 1.17
C LYS A 1 -17.04 25.04 -0.07
N ASP A 2 -17.83 25.11 -1.14
CA ASP A 2 -17.49 25.90 -2.33
C ASP A 2 -17.63 27.41 -2.04
N LYS A 3 -17.34 28.25 -3.04
CA LYS A 3 -17.46 29.71 -2.92
C LYS A 3 -18.88 30.19 -2.62
N GLU A 4 -19.89 29.30 -2.72
CA GLU A 4 -21.30 29.56 -2.48
C GLU A 4 -21.80 28.94 -1.14
N GLY A 5 -20.89 28.39 -0.32
CA GLY A 5 -21.22 27.80 0.99
C GLY A 5 -21.85 26.40 0.93
N LYS A 6 -22.01 25.80 -0.25
CA LYS A 6 -22.48 24.42 -0.40
C LYS A 6 -21.42 23.42 0.04
N ILE A 7 -21.84 22.37 0.76
CA ILE A 7 -21.00 21.24 1.09
C ILE A 7 -20.68 20.51 -0.21
N VAL A 8 -19.47 20.72 -0.75
CA VAL A 8 -18.96 19.88 -1.83
C VAL A 8 -18.79 18.48 -1.23
N LYS A 9 -19.60 17.52 -1.66
CA LYS A 9 -19.34 16.10 -1.39
C LYS A 9 -18.00 15.79 -2.07
N GLN A 10 -16.93 15.67 -1.29
CA GLN A 10 -15.71 15.08 -1.77
C GLN A 10 -16.03 13.64 -2.14
N THR A 11 -16.21 13.38 -3.43
CA THR A 11 -16.36 12.03 -3.96
C THR A 11 -15.02 11.31 -3.76
N ARG A 12 -15.07 10.09 -3.23
CA ARG A 12 -13.90 9.20 -3.17
C ARG A 12 -13.46 8.93 -4.59
N ASP A 13 -12.35 9.52 -4.98
CA ASP A 13 -11.80 9.31 -6.30
C ASP A 13 -10.60 8.37 -6.23
N PHE A 14 -10.86 7.06 -6.42
CA PHE A 14 -9.85 6.01 -6.58
C PHE A 14 -9.48 5.76 -8.04
N THR A 15 -10.04 6.54 -8.96
CA THR A 15 -9.77 6.37 -10.38
C THR A 15 -8.33 6.75 -10.69
N THR A 16 -7.72 5.93 -11.53
CA THR A 16 -6.37 6.14 -12.04
C THR A 16 -6.36 5.77 -13.52
N THR A 17 -5.57 6.48 -14.30
CA THR A 17 -5.37 6.19 -15.74
C THR A 17 -4.02 5.56 -16.01
N ASN A 18 -3.05 5.75 -15.10
CA ASN A 18 -1.71 5.22 -15.19
C ASN A 18 -1.17 4.76 -13.83
N VAL A 19 -0.12 3.95 -13.88
CA VAL A 19 0.69 3.59 -12.71
C VAL A 19 1.35 4.82 -12.11
N ASN A 20 1.67 4.77 -10.83
CA ASN A 20 2.33 5.84 -10.08
C ASN A 20 1.56 7.17 -10.03
N GLN A 21 0.24 7.15 -10.24
CA GLN A 21 -0.60 8.33 -10.03
C GLN A 21 -1.12 8.43 -8.60
N LYS A 22 -1.51 7.30 -8.02
CA LYS A 22 -2.01 7.22 -6.64
C LYS A 22 -1.46 6.00 -5.96
N TRP A 23 -0.77 6.22 -4.86
CA TRP A 23 -0.35 5.17 -3.94
C TRP A 23 -1.15 5.25 -2.65
N THR A 24 -1.26 4.12 -1.96
CA THR A 24 -1.82 4.06 -0.62
C THR A 24 -0.96 3.21 0.30
N THR A 25 -1.00 3.52 1.58
CA THR A 25 -0.30 2.79 2.64
C THR A 25 -1.16 2.67 3.88
N ASP A 26 -0.89 1.65 4.66
CA ASP A 26 -1.47 1.40 5.97
C ASP A 26 -0.58 0.38 6.70
N VAL A 27 -0.87 0.10 7.97
CA VAL A 27 -0.16 -0.91 8.76
C VAL A 27 -1.14 -1.97 9.23
N SER A 28 -0.79 -3.24 9.06
CA SER A 28 -1.58 -4.36 9.56
C SER A 28 -0.78 -5.26 10.48
N GLU A 29 -1.41 -5.69 11.58
CA GLU A 29 -0.85 -6.62 12.55
C GLU A 29 -1.16 -8.07 12.16
N PHE A 30 -0.16 -8.94 12.35
CA PHE A 30 -0.23 -10.40 12.25
C PHE A 30 0.24 -10.99 13.58
N HIS A 31 -0.62 -11.73 14.26
CA HIS A 31 -0.38 -12.25 15.60
C HIS A 31 -0.42 -13.77 15.61
N ILE A 32 0.67 -14.39 16.07
CA ILE A 32 0.80 -15.83 16.35
C ILE A 32 1.16 -16.04 17.82
N SER A 33 1.23 -17.27 18.28
CA SER A 33 1.61 -17.60 19.69
C SER A 33 2.96 -17.01 20.09
N GLU A 34 3.92 -16.97 19.17
CA GLU A 34 5.29 -16.50 19.37
C GLU A 34 5.43 -14.96 19.38
N GLY A 35 4.36 -14.22 19.05
CA GLY A 35 4.36 -12.76 19.07
C GLY A 35 3.64 -12.11 17.91
N LYS A 36 4.09 -10.92 17.53
CA LYS A 36 3.43 -10.10 16.51
C LYS A 36 4.43 -9.59 15.47
N LEU A 37 3.96 -9.51 14.23
CA LEU A 37 4.60 -8.75 13.16
C LEU A 37 3.65 -7.69 12.62
N TYR A 38 4.22 -6.58 12.21
CA TYR A 38 3.52 -5.44 11.59
C TYR A 38 4.01 -5.27 10.17
N LEU A 39 3.11 -5.37 9.21
CA LEU A 39 3.38 -5.15 7.80
C LEU A 39 2.93 -3.75 7.40
N SER A 40 3.85 -2.97 6.82
CA SER A 40 3.58 -1.65 6.26
C SER A 40 3.92 -1.65 4.76
N PRO A 41 2.97 -1.86 3.86
CA PRO A 41 3.17 -1.84 2.42
C PRO A 41 2.78 -0.50 1.79
N ILE A 42 3.34 -0.22 0.61
CA ILE A 42 2.84 0.77 -0.34
C ILE A 42 2.20 0.04 -1.52
N LEU A 43 0.97 0.37 -1.83
CA LEU A 43 0.21 -0.20 -2.93
C LEU A 43 -0.08 0.87 -4.00
N ASP A 44 0.24 0.56 -5.27
CA ASP A 44 -0.20 1.37 -6.41
C ASP A 44 -1.69 1.09 -6.70
N MET A 45 -2.51 2.13 -6.64
CA MET A 45 -3.96 1.98 -6.82
C MET A 45 -4.34 1.60 -8.25
N HIS A 46 -3.47 1.81 -9.24
CA HIS A 46 -3.78 1.49 -10.65
C HIS A 46 -3.70 0.00 -10.94
N ASN A 47 -2.52 -0.59 -10.71
CA ASN A 47 -2.25 -1.99 -11.01
C ASN A 47 -2.25 -2.91 -9.79
N ARG A 48 -2.53 -2.39 -8.58
CA ARG A 48 -2.59 -3.13 -7.32
C ARG A 48 -1.25 -3.73 -6.87
N GLU A 49 -0.14 -3.34 -7.47
CA GLU A 49 1.19 -3.80 -7.11
C GLU A 49 1.58 -3.30 -5.71
N ILE A 50 2.15 -4.18 -4.91
CA ILE A 50 2.89 -3.79 -3.72
C ILE A 50 4.26 -3.26 -4.18
N ILE A 51 4.41 -1.95 -4.13
CA ILE A 51 5.60 -1.22 -4.60
C ILE A 51 6.80 -1.49 -3.71
N SER A 52 6.58 -1.39 -2.41
CA SER A 52 7.54 -1.66 -1.34
C SER A 52 6.81 -2.04 -0.07
N TYR A 53 7.52 -2.57 0.89
CA TYR A 53 6.99 -2.87 2.22
C TYR A 53 8.12 -2.96 3.23
N SER A 54 7.77 -2.90 4.50
CA SER A 54 8.64 -3.23 5.63
C SER A 54 7.88 -4.06 6.65
N ILE A 55 8.57 -5.00 7.29
CA ILE A 55 8.04 -5.88 8.34
C ILE A 55 8.81 -5.59 9.63
N SER A 56 8.11 -5.44 10.76
CA SER A 56 8.71 -5.12 12.04
C SER A 56 8.01 -5.83 13.19
N LYS A 57 8.75 -6.13 14.27
CA LYS A 57 8.20 -6.72 15.51
C LYS A 57 7.44 -5.70 16.38
N SER A 58 7.53 -4.42 16.04
CA SER A 58 6.80 -3.33 16.71
C SER A 58 6.47 -2.22 15.72
N PRO A 59 5.31 -1.55 15.85
CA PRO A 59 5.00 -0.40 15.02
C PRO A 59 5.92 0.76 15.43
N ASN A 60 6.85 1.10 14.56
CA ASN A 60 7.82 2.18 14.80
C ASN A 60 8.06 2.99 13.52
N PHE A 61 8.65 4.16 13.70
CA PHE A 61 8.85 5.07 12.58
C PHE A 61 9.95 4.61 11.60
N ASN A 62 10.92 3.81 12.06
CA ASN A 62 11.96 3.28 11.18
C ASN A 62 11.36 2.33 10.12
N GLN A 63 10.30 1.59 10.45
CA GLN A 63 9.55 0.78 9.51
C GLN A 63 9.03 1.63 8.34
N ILE A 64 8.47 2.80 8.63
CA ILE A 64 7.95 3.72 7.61
C ILE A 64 9.08 4.31 6.77
N LYS A 65 10.21 4.68 7.39
CA LYS A 65 11.38 5.17 6.66
C LYS A 65 11.93 4.14 5.68
N GLU A 66 12.09 2.90 6.12
CA GLU A 66 12.58 1.80 5.29
C GLU A 66 11.66 1.57 4.09
N MET A 67 10.35 1.47 4.32
CA MET A 67 9.34 1.32 3.28
C MET A 67 9.41 2.46 2.24
N LEU A 68 9.52 3.72 2.69
CA LEU A 68 9.65 4.89 1.82
C LEU A 68 10.95 4.86 1.00
N ASN A 69 12.08 4.57 1.64
CA ASN A 69 13.37 4.52 0.96
C ASN A 69 13.36 3.49 -0.17
N ILE A 70 12.88 2.27 0.09
CA ILE A 70 12.75 1.22 -0.94
C ILE A 70 11.88 1.70 -2.11
N ALA A 71 10.75 2.37 -1.83
CA ALA A 71 9.87 2.88 -2.87
C ALA A 71 10.53 4.00 -3.70
N PHE A 72 11.23 4.91 -3.04
CA PHE A 72 11.86 6.07 -3.69
C PHE A 72 13.12 5.71 -4.45
N ASP A 73 13.85 4.66 -4.05
CA ASP A 73 14.97 4.12 -4.81
C ASP A 73 14.53 3.40 -6.10
N LYS A 74 13.27 2.96 -6.13
CA LYS A 74 12.70 2.25 -7.29
C LYS A 74 12.26 3.19 -8.43
N TYR A 75 11.94 4.45 -8.13
CA TYR A 75 11.39 5.41 -9.10
C TYR A 75 12.03 6.79 -8.98
N ASP A 76 12.62 7.26 -10.07
CA ASP A 76 13.32 8.55 -10.11
C ASP A 76 12.39 9.77 -10.12
N ASN A 77 11.19 9.63 -10.69
CA ASN A 77 10.23 10.72 -10.80
C ASN A 77 8.85 10.32 -10.26
N LEU A 78 8.46 10.96 -9.18
CA LEU A 78 7.17 10.78 -8.53
C LEU A 78 6.41 12.13 -8.38
N GLU A 79 6.80 13.14 -9.15
CA GLU A 79 6.15 14.45 -9.11
C GLU A 79 4.67 14.33 -9.46
N GLY A 80 3.83 14.90 -8.62
CA GLY A 80 2.37 14.88 -8.79
C GLY A 80 1.66 13.63 -8.30
N LEU A 81 2.41 12.56 -7.92
CA LEU A 81 1.83 11.39 -7.27
C LEU A 81 0.99 11.81 -6.05
N VAL A 82 -0.18 11.24 -5.89
CA VAL A 82 -0.99 11.36 -4.67
C VAL A 82 -0.71 10.16 -3.77
N PHE A 83 -0.20 10.41 -2.56
CA PHE A 83 0.07 9.35 -1.60
C PHE A 83 -0.93 9.42 -0.45
N HIS A 84 -1.81 8.42 -0.40
CA HIS A 84 -2.92 8.33 0.54
C HIS A 84 -2.58 7.46 1.74
N SER A 85 -2.99 7.90 2.94
CA SER A 85 -2.90 7.13 4.18
C SER A 85 -4.10 7.42 5.08
N ASP A 86 -4.21 6.68 6.17
CA ASP A 86 -5.06 7.10 7.29
C ASP A 86 -4.42 8.28 8.06
N GLN A 87 -4.99 8.64 9.21
CA GLN A 87 -4.46 9.68 10.10
C GLN A 87 -3.51 9.11 11.17
N GLY A 88 -2.86 7.99 10.91
CA GLY A 88 -1.86 7.43 11.80
C GLY A 88 -0.76 8.44 12.15
N TRP A 89 -0.27 8.39 13.39
CA TRP A 89 0.76 9.33 13.89
C TRP A 89 2.01 9.34 13.02
N GLN A 90 2.41 8.19 12.46
CA GLN A 90 3.59 8.02 11.62
C GLN A 90 3.53 8.86 10.34
N TYR A 91 2.33 9.07 9.77
CA TYR A 91 2.11 9.84 8.54
C TYR A 91 1.98 11.35 8.81
N GLN A 92 1.87 11.74 10.08
CA GLN A 92 1.82 13.13 10.52
C GLN A 92 3.19 13.68 10.94
N MET A 93 4.24 12.83 10.95
CA MET A 93 5.58 13.24 11.31
C MET A 93 6.21 14.15 10.25
N ASN A 94 6.93 15.18 10.70
CA ASN A 94 7.60 16.14 9.82
C ASN A 94 8.51 15.46 8.78
N TYR A 95 9.25 14.44 9.18
CA TYR A 95 10.11 13.69 8.27
C TYR A 95 9.31 13.10 7.10
N TYR A 96 8.18 12.42 7.39
CA TYR A 96 7.32 11.85 6.36
C TYR A 96 6.83 12.92 5.37
N GLN A 97 6.33 14.04 5.88
CA GLN A 97 5.83 15.15 5.08
C GLN A 97 6.94 15.78 4.23
N GLN A 98 8.14 15.97 4.80
CA GLN A 98 9.29 16.53 4.09
C GLN A 98 9.78 15.60 2.97
N GLU A 99 9.83 14.29 3.20
CA GLU A 99 10.22 13.31 2.19
C GLU A 99 9.26 13.30 0.99
N LEU A 100 7.95 13.40 1.25
CA LEU A 100 6.96 13.52 0.19
C LEU A 100 7.10 14.86 -0.56
N GLN A 101 7.20 15.95 0.17
CA GLN A 101 7.31 17.31 -0.41
C GLN A 101 8.56 17.45 -1.27
N ALA A 102 9.71 16.93 -0.83
CA ALA A 102 10.97 16.99 -1.57
C ALA A 102 10.90 16.32 -2.95
N ARG A 103 9.94 15.39 -3.14
CA ARG A 103 9.71 14.65 -4.40
C ARG A 103 8.49 15.12 -5.18
N GLY A 104 7.86 16.24 -4.76
CA GLY A 104 6.64 16.74 -5.40
C GLY A 104 5.42 15.83 -5.20
N ILE A 105 5.44 14.94 -4.20
CA ILE A 105 4.35 14.02 -3.88
C ILE A 105 3.30 14.75 -3.04
N LYS A 106 2.04 14.61 -3.42
CA LYS A 106 0.89 15.20 -2.71
C LYS A 106 0.39 14.25 -1.64
N GLN A 107 0.52 14.63 -0.38
CA GLN A 107 -0.05 13.86 0.72
C GLN A 107 -1.57 13.98 0.75
N SER A 108 -2.25 12.85 0.92
CA SER A 108 -3.70 12.74 1.12
C SER A 108 -3.97 11.88 2.34
N MET A 109 -4.95 12.25 3.16
CA MET A 109 -5.34 11.50 4.35
C MET A 109 -6.82 11.21 4.37
N SER A 110 -7.20 10.02 4.85
CA SER A 110 -8.58 9.67 5.16
C SER A 110 -9.17 10.63 6.19
N ARG A 111 -10.49 10.82 6.17
CA ARG A 111 -11.16 11.54 7.25
C ARG A 111 -11.12 10.70 8.53
N LYS A 112 -11.08 11.36 9.69
CA LYS A 112 -11.05 10.70 10.98
C LYS A 112 -12.24 9.73 11.12
N GLY A 113 -11.93 8.44 11.37
CA GLY A 113 -12.94 7.40 11.55
C GLY A 113 -13.59 6.87 10.26
N ASN A 114 -13.05 7.18 9.06
CA ASN A 114 -13.59 6.71 7.79
C ASN A 114 -12.64 5.73 7.09
N CYS A 115 -12.68 4.47 7.53
CA CYS A 115 -11.86 3.37 6.97
C CYS A 115 -12.13 3.13 5.47
N LEU A 116 -13.35 3.40 4.98
CA LEU A 116 -13.69 3.20 3.57
C LEU A 116 -12.87 4.07 2.59
N ASP A 117 -12.14 5.05 3.09
CA ASP A 117 -11.28 5.91 2.26
C ASP A 117 -9.97 5.19 1.84
N ASN A 118 -9.64 4.01 2.41
CA ASN A 118 -8.46 3.20 2.08
C ASN A 118 -8.80 1.78 1.57
N SER A 119 -9.95 1.62 0.93
CA SER A 119 -10.47 0.33 0.46
C SER A 119 -9.49 -0.53 -0.36
N PRO A 120 -8.60 0.02 -1.24
CA PRO A 120 -7.63 -0.80 -1.96
C PRO A 120 -6.64 -1.52 -1.04
N MET A 121 -6.15 -0.85 0.00
CA MET A 121 -5.23 -1.43 0.97
C MET A 121 -5.94 -2.43 1.89
N GLU A 122 -7.14 -2.09 2.37
CA GLU A 122 -7.96 -3.01 3.15
C GLU A 122 -8.27 -4.30 2.38
N ASN A 123 -8.55 -4.19 1.08
CA ASN A 123 -8.76 -5.35 0.21
C ASN A 123 -7.49 -6.21 0.10
N PHE A 124 -6.32 -5.60 -0.07
CA PHE A 124 -5.04 -6.33 -0.09
C PHE A 124 -4.81 -7.09 1.22
N PHE A 125 -4.95 -6.43 2.37
CA PHE A 125 -4.78 -7.10 3.66
C PHE A 125 -5.80 -8.23 3.87
N GLY A 126 -7.06 -8.00 3.48
CA GLY A 126 -8.09 -9.04 3.56
C GLY A 126 -7.75 -10.27 2.73
N ILE A 127 -7.31 -10.08 1.49
CA ILE A 127 -6.88 -11.15 0.60
C ILE A 127 -5.67 -11.89 1.19
N MET A 128 -4.61 -11.18 1.57
CA MET A 128 -3.40 -11.76 2.14
C MET A 128 -3.71 -12.58 3.38
N LYS A 129 -4.48 -12.03 4.32
CA LYS A 129 -4.85 -12.73 5.55
C LYS A 129 -5.68 -13.97 5.29
N ASN A 130 -6.62 -13.92 4.35
CA ASN A 130 -7.46 -15.08 4.01
C ASN A 130 -6.69 -16.16 3.26
N GLU A 131 -5.71 -15.82 2.44
CA GLU A 131 -5.00 -16.79 1.61
C GLU A 131 -3.77 -17.40 2.28
N MET A 132 -3.12 -16.70 3.24
CA MET A 132 -1.89 -17.21 3.84
C MET A 132 -1.86 -17.25 5.38
N PHE A 133 -2.81 -16.60 6.06
CA PHE A 133 -2.70 -16.42 7.51
C PHE A 133 -3.86 -17.03 8.28
N TYR A 134 -5.11 -16.66 8.01
CA TYR A 134 -6.26 -17.12 8.79
C TYR A 134 -6.48 -18.62 8.65
N GLY A 135 -6.54 -19.32 9.81
CA GLY A 135 -6.61 -20.78 9.90
C GLY A 135 -5.25 -21.48 9.83
N HIS A 136 -4.17 -20.73 9.62
CA HIS A 136 -2.79 -21.21 9.55
C HIS A 136 -1.88 -20.62 10.64
N GLU A 137 -2.44 -19.87 11.61
CA GLU A 137 -1.66 -19.20 12.66
C GLU A 137 -0.82 -20.18 13.48
N HIS A 138 -1.30 -21.42 13.63
CA HIS A 138 -0.60 -22.49 14.37
C HIS A 138 0.46 -23.21 13.55
N ASP A 139 0.52 -23.00 12.25
CA ASP A 139 1.52 -23.62 11.36
C ASP A 139 2.87 -22.92 11.46
N PHE A 140 2.90 -21.67 11.96
CA PHE A 140 4.12 -20.88 12.14
C PHE A 140 4.74 -21.13 13.51
N ASN A 141 5.97 -21.69 13.53
CA ASN A 141 6.70 -22.02 14.75
C ASN A 141 7.57 -20.86 15.24
N SER A 142 7.71 -19.78 14.46
CA SER A 142 8.49 -18.60 14.81
C SER A 142 8.03 -17.37 14.04
N LEU A 143 8.41 -16.18 14.52
CA LEU A 143 8.17 -14.93 13.80
C LEU A 143 8.97 -14.87 12.48
N GLU A 144 10.13 -15.50 12.43
CA GLU A 144 10.96 -15.62 11.25
C GLU A 144 10.28 -16.45 10.15
N GLU A 145 9.60 -17.56 10.49
CA GLU A 145 8.79 -18.34 9.54
C GLU A 145 7.59 -17.55 9.02
N LEU A 146 6.90 -16.81 9.90
CA LEU A 146 5.81 -15.94 9.50
C LEU A 146 6.30 -14.83 8.56
N GLU A 147 7.42 -14.17 8.88
CA GLU A 147 8.02 -13.12 8.05
C GLU A 147 8.39 -13.65 6.66
N GLN A 148 9.05 -14.82 6.59
CA GLN A 148 9.41 -15.46 5.33
C GLN A 148 8.16 -15.76 4.47
N SER A 149 7.10 -16.28 5.07
CA SER A 149 5.85 -16.55 4.38
C SER A 149 5.16 -15.28 3.87
N MET A 150 5.25 -14.18 4.64
CA MET A 150 4.73 -12.88 4.20
C MET A 150 5.50 -12.35 2.98
N VAL A 151 6.84 -12.47 2.98
CA VAL A 151 7.70 -12.08 1.86
C VAL A 151 7.36 -12.89 0.61
N GLU A 152 7.29 -14.22 0.73
CA GLU A 152 6.94 -15.13 -0.36
C GLU A 152 5.53 -14.86 -0.91
N TYR A 153 4.57 -14.57 -0.03
CA TYR A 153 3.21 -14.23 -0.44
C TYR A 153 3.16 -12.92 -1.24
N ILE A 154 3.87 -11.87 -0.81
CA ILE A 154 3.90 -10.59 -1.53
C ILE A 154 4.55 -10.77 -2.91
N GLU A 155 5.60 -11.57 -3.01
CA GLU A 155 6.21 -11.92 -4.30
C GLU A 155 5.22 -12.66 -5.21
N TYR A 156 4.55 -13.69 -4.71
CA TYR A 156 3.48 -14.40 -5.43
C TYR A 156 2.35 -13.45 -5.84
N TYR A 157 1.87 -12.60 -4.93
CA TYR A 157 0.82 -11.64 -5.20
C TYR A 157 1.17 -10.72 -6.36
N ASN A 158 2.36 -10.16 -6.36
CA ASN A 158 2.81 -9.25 -7.40
C ASN A 158 3.02 -9.94 -8.76
N LYS A 159 3.64 -11.13 -8.77
CA LYS A 159 4.10 -11.80 -9.99
C LYS A 159 3.06 -12.75 -10.59
N ASN A 160 2.31 -13.46 -9.76
CA ASN A 160 1.54 -14.64 -10.17
C ASN A 160 0.05 -14.55 -9.88
N ARG A 161 -0.37 -13.80 -8.84
CA ARG A 161 -1.77 -13.74 -8.44
C ARG A 161 -2.60 -12.95 -9.45
N ILE A 162 -3.38 -13.65 -10.26
CA ILE A 162 -4.27 -13.04 -11.27
C ILE A 162 -5.59 -12.59 -10.64
N THR A 163 -6.18 -11.53 -11.20
CA THR A 163 -7.50 -11.05 -10.77
C THR A 163 -8.33 -10.56 -11.96
N THR A 164 -9.65 -10.70 -11.88
CA THR A 164 -10.58 -10.20 -12.89
C THR A 164 -10.52 -8.68 -13.04
N LYS A 165 -10.25 -7.95 -11.94
CA LYS A 165 -10.05 -6.48 -11.93
C LYS A 165 -8.88 -6.04 -12.79
N LEU A 166 -7.86 -6.89 -12.95
CA LEU A 166 -6.71 -6.69 -13.81
C LEU A 166 -6.78 -7.50 -15.11
N LYS A 167 -7.99 -7.79 -15.58
CA LYS A 167 -8.24 -8.52 -16.83
C LYS A 167 -7.58 -9.91 -16.87
N GLY A 168 -7.51 -10.60 -15.74
CA GLY A 168 -6.86 -11.90 -15.61
C GLY A 168 -5.33 -11.84 -15.54
N LEU A 169 -4.75 -10.69 -15.28
CA LEU A 169 -3.31 -10.50 -15.11
C LEU A 169 -2.93 -10.36 -13.63
N SER A 170 -1.65 -10.60 -13.34
CA SER A 170 -1.05 -10.22 -12.07
C SER A 170 -0.72 -8.72 -12.04
N PRO A 171 -0.49 -8.11 -10.86
CA PRO A 171 -0.11 -6.70 -10.76
C PRO A 171 1.05 -6.30 -11.65
N LEU A 172 2.14 -7.08 -11.65
CA LEU A 172 3.32 -6.78 -12.48
C LEU A 172 3.06 -6.97 -13.98
N MET A 173 2.34 -8.01 -14.38
CA MET A 173 1.96 -8.21 -15.78
C MET A 173 1.08 -7.06 -16.28
N TYR A 174 0.14 -6.59 -15.46
CA TYR A 174 -0.71 -5.47 -15.81
C TYR A 174 0.09 -4.18 -15.97
N ARG A 175 1.09 -3.92 -15.09
CA ARG A 175 2.01 -2.78 -15.22
C ARG A 175 2.78 -2.84 -16.54
N GLN A 176 3.35 -3.98 -16.89
CA GLN A 176 4.11 -4.16 -18.14
C GLN A 176 3.23 -3.90 -19.36
N GLN A 177 1.99 -4.40 -19.37
CA GLN A 177 1.04 -4.17 -20.45
C GLN A 177 0.67 -2.68 -20.59
N SER A 178 0.52 -1.96 -19.49
CA SER A 178 0.24 -0.52 -19.48
C SER A 178 1.38 0.30 -20.11
N PHE A 179 2.63 -0.07 -19.91
CA PHE A 179 3.76 0.58 -20.58
C PHE A 179 3.80 0.30 -22.08
N ASN A 180 3.50 -0.92 -22.50
CA ASN A 180 3.49 -1.29 -23.93
C ASN A 180 2.41 -0.55 -24.73
N GLN A 181 1.27 -0.21 -24.08
CA GLN A 181 0.20 0.57 -24.72
C GLN A 181 0.53 2.06 -24.91
N LEU A 182 1.50 2.60 -24.19
CA LEU A 182 1.96 4.00 -24.34
C LEU A 182 3.00 4.18 -25.44
N GLN A 183 3.49 3.09 -26.05
CA GLN A 183 4.50 3.14 -27.13
C GLN A 183 3.89 3.07 -28.54
N TYR A 184 2.57 3.04 -28.66
CA TYR A 184 1.80 3.10 -29.91
C TYR A 184 0.85 4.30 -29.84
#